data_f969450d04b880edb5d41a588eb7f2c7
#
_entry.id   f969450d04b880edb5d41a588eb7f2c7
#
_cell.length_a   1.000
_cell.length_b   1.000
_cell.length_c   1.000
_cell.angle_alpha   90.00
_cell.angle_beta   90.00
_cell.angle_gamma   90.00
#
_symmetry.space_group_name_H-M   'P 1'
#
loop_
_entity.id
_entity.type
_entity.pdbx_description
1 polymer ?
#
loop_
_entity_poly.entity_id
_entity_poly.type
_entity_poly.pdbx_seq_one_letter_code
_entity_poly.pdbx_strand_id
1 'polypeptide(L)'
;MTLDNKTLFSQDQKIADMFTLSASIVVYPGDCLDLLQSIPDESLQLVVTSPPYNIGKEYEKKLDLDLYLEQQAQVIGECVRALSPKGSICWQVGNYVDRGAIIPLDTILYPIFSGLGLRMRNRIIWHFEHGLHCSRRFSGRYETIIWFTKSDEYTFNLDPVRVPQKYPGKKYFKGPKAG
;
A
#
# COMPACT_ATOMS: atom_id res chain seq x y z
N MET A 1 18.79 -21.57 -16.79
CA MET A 1 17.41 -21.09 -16.91
C MET A 1 17.46 -19.66 -17.36
N THR A 2 17.39 -19.43 -18.66
CA THR A 2 17.43 -18.10 -19.27
C THR A 2 16.10 -17.41 -18.95
N LEU A 3 16.15 -16.35 -18.16
CA LEU A 3 15.03 -15.43 -17.99
C LEU A 3 14.77 -14.79 -19.36
N ASP A 4 13.64 -15.16 -19.94
CA ASP A 4 13.12 -14.54 -21.15
C ASP A 4 12.86 -13.06 -20.85
N ASN A 5 13.72 -12.19 -21.37
CA ASN A 5 13.59 -10.74 -21.30
C ASN A 5 12.41 -10.29 -22.20
N LYS A 6 11.19 -10.68 -21.82
CA LYS A 6 10.01 -10.01 -22.33
C LYS A 6 10.01 -8.60 -21.72
N THR A 7 10.47 -7.66 -22.51
CA THR A 7 10.38 -6.23 -22.17
C THR A 7 8.95 -5.92 -21.72
N LEU A 8 8.82 -5.24 -20.58
CA LEU A 8 7.54 -4.74 -20.03
C LEU A 8 6.71 -3.93 -21.06
N PHE A 9 7.31 -3.59 -22.18
CA PHE A 9 6.73 -2.84 -23.28
C PHE A 9 6.87 -3.64 -24.59
N SER A 10 5.98 -4.61 -24.81
CA SER A 10 5.81 -5.20 -26.13
C SER A 10 5.06 -4.19 -27.02
N GLN A 11 5.37 -4.17 -28.33
CA GLN A 11 4.79 -3.22 -29.29
C GLN A 11 3.25 -3.27 -29.45
N ASP A 12 2.60 -4.27 -28.82
CA ASP A 12 1.14 -4.48 -28.90
C ASP A 12 0.35 -4.01 -27.66
N GLN A 13 0.98 -3.27 -26.73
CA GLN A 13 0.26 -2.77 -25.56
C GLN A 13 -0.60 -1.55 -25.90
N LYS A 14 -1.92 -1.68 -25.70
CA LYS A 14 -2.86 -0.57 -25.84
C LYS A 14 -2.83 0.28 -24.58
N ILE A 15 -2.33 1.50 -24.70
CA ILE A 15 -2.33 2.51 -23.64
C ILE A 15 -3.57 3.39 -23.81
N ALA A 16 -4.27 3.65 -22.72
CA ALA A 16 -5.42 4.56 -22.67
C ALA A 16 -5.26 5.58 -21.53
N ASP A 17 -5.96 6.69 -21.63
CA ASP A 17 -6.06 7.73 -20.60
C ASP A 17 -7.29 7.60 -19.71
N MET A 18 -8.21 6.69 -20.05
CA MET A 18 -9.37 6.32 -19.25
C MET A 18 -9.49 4.80 -19.14
N PHE A 19 -10.16 4.33 -18.08
CA PHE A 19 -10.40 2.91 -17.90
C PHE A 19 -11.21 2.32 -19.08
N THR A 20 -10.67 1.26 -19.66
CA THR A 20 -11.33 0.42 -20.67
C THR A 20 -10.80 -1.00 -20.59
N LEU A 21 -11.68 -1.99 -20.76
CA LEU A 21 -11.33 -3.41 -20.75
C LEU A 21 -10.37 -3.82 -21.88
N SER A 22 -10.27 -3.02 -22.93
CA SER A 22 -9.40 -3.28 -24.08
C SER A 22 -7.99 -2.71 -23.89
N ALA A 23 -7.75 -1.86 -22.90
CA ALA A 23 -6.42 -1.32 -22.61
C ALA A 23 -5.56 -2.28 -21.82
N SER A 24 -4.29 -2.39 -22.19
CA SER A 24 -3.30 -3.12 -21.41
C SER A 24 -2.73 -2.26 -20.26
N ILE A 25 -2.69 -0.95 -20.47
CA ILE A 25 -2.19 0.04 -19.52
C ILE A 25 -3.12 1.25 -19.57
N VAL A 26 -3.45 1.78 -18.41
CA VAL A 26 -4.17 3.06 -18.26
C VAL A 26 -3.26 4.03 -17.52
N VAL A 27 -3.05 5.23 -18.08
CA VAL A 27 -2.33 6.34 -17.45
C VAL A 27 -3.27 7.54 -17.43
N TYR A 28 -3.88 7.78 -16.28
CA TYR A 28 -4.87 8.85 -16.11
C TYR A 28 -4.22 10.11 -15.53
N PRO A 29 -4.20 11.23 -16.24
CA PRO A 29 -3.63 12.50 -15.80
C PRO A 29 -4.67 13.37 -15.06
N GLY A 30 -5.17 12.91 -13.90
CA GLY A 30 -6.22 13.61 -13.17
C GLY A 30 -6.38 13.15 -11.74
N ASP A 31 -7.50 13.50 -11.12
CA ASP A 31 -7.84 13.04 -9.79
C ASP A 31 -8.09 11.52 -9.79
N CYS A 32 -7.47 10.81 -8.87
CA CYS A 32 -7.63 9.35 -8.78
C CYS A 32 -9.08 8.93 -8.49
N LEU A 33 -9.89 9.76 -7.84
CA LEU A 33 -11.31 9.49 -7.61
C LEU A 33 -12.10 9.40 -8.92
N ASP A 34 -11.84 10.30 -9.88
CA ASP A 34 -12.50 10.28 -11.18
C ASP A 34 -12.21 8.97 -11.94
N LEU A 35 -10.94 8.52 -11.90
CA LEU A 35 -10.57 7.24 -12.48
C LEU A 35 -11.22 6.07 -11.73
N LEU A 36 -11.13 6.04 -10.40
CA LEU A 36 -11.65 4.96 -9.57
C LEU A 36 -13.16 4.77 -9.78
N GLN A 37 -13.93 5.86 -9.90
CA GLN A 37 -15.37 5.81 -10.17
C GLN A 37 -15.71 5.15 -11.52
N SER A 38 -14.80 5.21 -12.50
CA SER A 38 -14.96 4.54 -13.78
C SER A 38 -14.62 3.04 -13.77
N ILE A 39 -13.93 2.58 -12.71
CA ILE A 39 -13.53 1.18 -12.56
C ILE A 39 -14.69 0.36 -11.98
N PRO A 40 -15.07 -0.77 -12.61
CA PRO A 40 -16.15 -1.61 -12.09
C PRO A 40 -15.86 -2.16 -10.68
N ASP A 41 -16.92 -2.45 -9.94
CA ASP A 41 -16.85 -3.11 -8.65
C ASP A 41 -16.07 -4.43 -8.76
N GLU A 42 -15.31 -4.76 -7.74
CA GLU A 42 -14.64 -6.05 -7.56
C GLU A 42 -13.70 -6.49 -8.70
N SER A 43 -13.18 -5.52 -9.50
CA SER A 43 -12.35 -5.78 -10.67
C SER A 43 -10.84 -5.73 -10.41
N LEU A 44 -10.39 -4.99 -9.38
CA LEU A 44 -8.98 -4.83 -9.05
C LEU A 44 -8.45 -5.99 -8.20
N GLN A 45 -7.32 -6.56 -8.61
CA GLN A 45 -6.64 -7.60 -7.83
C GLN A 45 -5.69 -7.03 -6.78
N LEU A 46 -5.12 -5.86 -7.06
CA LEU A 46 -4.14 -5.22 -6.21
C LEU A 46 -4.22 -3.69 -6.33
N VAL A 47 -4.23 -3.03 -5.19
CA VAL A 47 -4.00 -1.59 -5.07
C VAL A 47 -2.68 -1.37 -4.32
N VAL A 48 -1.76 -0.62 -4.92
CA VAL A 48 -0.49 -0.21 -4.29
C VAL A 48 -0.36 1.29 -4.45
N THR A 49 -0.23 2.00 -3.34
CA THR A 49 -0.10 3.47 -3.37
C THR A 49 0.71 4.00 -2.20
N SER A 50 1.29 5.17 -2.43
CA SER A 50 1.87 6.06 -1.42
C SER A 50 1.17 7.41 -1.58
N PRO A 51 0.04 7.64 -0.91
CA PRO A 51 -0.71 8.89 -1.04
C PRO A 51 0.06 10.07 -0.43
N PRO A 52 -0.33 11.31 -0.68
CA PRO A 52 0.21 12.47 0.04
C PRO A 52 0.14 12.28 1.56
N TYR A 53 1.20 12.67 2.29
CA TYR A 53 1.31 12.48 3.76
C TYR A 53 0.88 13.71 4.56
N ASN A 54 0.33 14.71 3.90
CA ASN A 54 -0.09 15.99 4.52
C ASN A 54 1.07 16.76 5.20
N ILE A 55 2.27 16.64 4.67
CA ILE A 55 3.48 17.26 5.23
C ILE A 55 3.87 18.57 4.57
N GLY A 56 3.06 19.07 3.61
CA GLY A 56 3.25 20.35 2.93
C GLY A 56 4.39 20.35 1.93
N LYS A 57 4.52 19.28 1.15
CA LYS A 57 5.43 19.20 0.01
C LYS A 57 4.92 20.08 -1.14
N GLU A 58 5.78 20.40 -2.11
CA GLU A 58 5.44 21.25 -3.26
C GLU A 58 4.22 20.76 -4.07
N TYR A 59 3.98 19.44 -4.06
CA TYR A 59 2.89 18.78 -4.78
C TYR A 59 1.62 18.58 -3.94
N GLU A 60 1.62 19.00 -2.65
CA GLU A 60 0.45 18.85 -1.77
C GLU A 60 0.18 20.13 -0.98
N LYS A 61 -1.10 20.45 -0.77
CA LYS A 61 -1.52 21.48 0.16
C LYS A 61 -1.73 20.85 1.54
N LYS A 62 -1.02 21.37 2.55
CA LYS A 62 -1.23 20.90 3.92
C LYS A 62 -2.66 21.25 4.36
N LEU A 63 -3.39 20.23 4.78
CA LEU A 63 -4.78 20.30 5.25
C LEU A 63 -4.82 20.17 6.76
N ASP A 64 -5.96 20.55 7.35
CA ASP A 64 -6.33 20.08 8.68
C ASP A 64 -6.39 18.54 8.70
N LEU A 65 -6.05 17.92 9.84
CA LEU A 65 -5.92 16.48 9.92
C LEU A 65 -7.25 15.75 9.68
N ASP A 66 -8.36 16.33 10.17
CA ASP A 66 -9.70 15.73 9.99
C ASP A 66 -10.10 15.76 8.51
N LEU A 67 -9.86 16.88 7.83
CA LEU A 67 -10.13 16.99 6.39
C LEU A 67 -9.23 16.04 5.56
N TYR A 68 -7.97 15.89 5.97
CA TYR A 68 -7.08 14.90 5.34
C TYR A 68 -7.64 13.48 5.49
N LEU A 69 -8.11 13.10 6.69
CA LEU A 69 -8.70 11.78 6.94
C LEU A 69 -9.98 11.56 6.15
N GLU A 70 -10.83 12.59 5.99
CA GLU A 70 -12.03 12.52 5.16
C GLU A 70 -11.67 12.25 3.68
N GLN A 71 -10.68 12.94 3.14
CA GLN A 71 -10.22 12.72 1.77
C GLN A 71 -9.62 11.31 1.59
N GLN A 72 -8.80 10.87 2.55
CA GLN A 72 -8.27 9.51 2.53
C GLN A 72 -9.40 8.46 2.59
N ALA A 73 -10.42 8.69 3.41
CA ALA A 73 -11.55 7.78 3.53
C ALA A 73 -12.33 7.64 2.21
N GLN A 74 -12.50 8.72 1.46
CA GLN A 74 -13.14 8.68 0.14
C GLN A 74 -12.35 7.82 -0.85
N VAL A 75 -11.04 8.06 -0.96
CA VAL A 75 -10.16 7.29 -1.87
C VAL A 75 -10.10 5.83 -1.45
N ILE A 76 -9.93 5.55 -0.15
CA ILE A 76 -9.90 4.19 0.39
C ILE A 76 -11.24 3.48 0.10
N GLY A 77 -12.38 4.16 0.29
CA GLY A 77 -13.70 3.62 0.01
C GLY A 77 -13.85 3.15 -1.44
N GLU A 78 -13.45 3.99 -2.40
CA GLU A 78 -13.47 3.64 -3.81
C GLU A 78 -12.49 2.50 -4.16
N CYS A 79 -11.29 2.51 -3.59
CA CYS A 79 -10.36 1.39 -3.73
C CYS A 79 -10.96 0.07 -3.21
N VAL A 80 -11.65 0.11 -2.07
CA VAL A 80 -12.30 -1.07 -1.48
C VAL A 80 -13.49 -1.55 -2.33
N ARG A 81 -14.29 -0.63 -2.89
CA ARG A 81 -15.38 -0.96 -3.81
C ARG A 81 -14.84 -1.71 -5.04
N ALA A 82 -13.82 -1.13 -5.66
CA ALA A 82 -13.22 -1.70 -6.87
C ALA A 82 -12.38 -2.96 -6.60
N LEU A 83 -11.95 -3.22 -5.35
CA LEU A 83 -11.13 -4.37 -5.00
C LEU A 83 -11.92 -5.68 -5.07
N SER A 84 -11.37 -6.69 -5.75
CA SER A 84 -11.97 -8.02 -5.84
C SER A 84 -11.97 -8.74 -4.49
N PRO A 85 -12.83 -9.77 -4.28
CA PRO A 85 -12.87 -10.54 -3.03
C PRO A 85 -11.53 -11.15 -2.62
N LYS A 86 -10.67 -11.48 -3.59
CA LYS A 86 -9.30 -12.04 -3.38
C LYS A 86 -8.20 -10.99 -3.49
N GLY A 87 -8.56 -9.72 -3.63
CA GLY A 87 -7.64 -8.62 -3.82
C GLY A 87 -6.95 -8.15 -2.55
N SER A 88 -5.87 -7.41 -2.74
CA SER A 88 -5.05 -6.82 -1.69
C SER A 88 -4.89 -5.31 -1.85
N ILE A 89 -4.82 -4.58 -0.75
CA ILE A 89 -4.44 -3.17 -0.70
C ILE A 89 -3.14 -3.05 0.09
N CYS A 90 -2.13 -2.43 -0.53
CA CYS A 90 -0.87 -2.03 0.11
C CYS A 90 -0.82 -0.50 0.14
N TRP A 91 -0.92 0.07 1.32
CA TRP A 91 -0.98 1.51 1.54
C TRP A 91 0.26 1.97 2.29
N GLN A 92 1.17 2.66 1.60
CA GLN A 92 2.41 3.16 2.20
C GLN A 92 2.18 4.56 2.77
N VAL A 93 2.61 4.77 4.01
CA VAL A 93 2.55 6.06 4.69
C VAL A 93 3.74 6.26 5.62
N GLY A 94 4.06 7.52 5.84
CA GLY A 94 5.06 7.96 6.80
C GLY A 94 4.43 8.46 8.10
N ASN A 95 5.17 9.36 8.75
CA ASN A 95 4.74 10.03 9.96
C ASN A 95 4.39 11.50 9.66
N TYR A 96 3.25 11.94 10.12
CA TYR A 96 2.90 13.35 10.19
C TYR A 96 3.51 13.95 11.46
N VAL A 97 4.05 15.17 11.37
CA VAL A 97 4.61 15.86 12.52
C VAL A 97 3.80 17.14 12.79
N ASP A 98 3.14 17.17 13.94
CA ASP A 98 2.44 18.37 14.41
C ASP A 98 3.09 18.89 15.68
N ARG A 99 3.53 20.15 15.65
CA ARG A 99 4.15 20.87 16.80
C ARG A 99 5.24 20.05 17.51
N GLY A 100 6.00 19.27 16.74
CA GLY A 100 7.06 18.39 17.26
C GLY A 100 6.61 17.00 17.72
N ALA A 101 5.31 16.75 17.82
CA ALA A 101 4.75 15.44 18.10
C ALA A 101 4.63 14.61 16.80
N ILE A 102 4.87 13.30 16.91
CA ILE A 102 4.70 12.37 15.80
C ILE A 102 3.30 11.78 15.84
N ILE A 103 2.59 11.88 14.74
CA ILE A 103 1.32 11.20 14.50
C ILE A 103 1.59 10.14 13.42
N PRO A 104 1.60 8.83 13.78
CA PRO A 104 1.82 7.76 12.80
C PRO A 104 0.58 7.62 11.91
N LEU A 105 0.72 7.94 10.62
CA LEU A 105 -0.42 7.94 9.69
C LEU A 105 -1.05 6.54 9.54
N ASP A 106 -0.26 5.50 9.62
CA ASP A 106 -0.75 4.13 9.54
C ASP A 106 -1.72 3.76 10.68
N THR A 107 -1.51 4.32 11.88
CA THR A 107 -2.40 4.06 13.02
C THR A 107 -3.73 4.81 12.92
N ILE A 108 -3.73 6.03 12.40
CA ILE A 108 -4.96 6.81 12.24
C ILE A 108 -5.76 6.44 10.99
N LEU A 109 -5.12 5.87 9.97
CA LEU A 109 -5.79 5.36 8.77
C LEU A 109 -6.33 3.93 8.97
N TYR A 110 -5.74 3.13 9.86
CA TYR A 110 -6.18 1.76 10.14
C TYR A 110 -7.69 1.62 10.40
N PRO A 111 -8.34 2.48 11.23
CA PRO A 111 -9.78 2.40 11.47
C PRO A 111 -10.64 2.53 10.21
N ILE A 112 -10.20 3.30 9.21
CA ILE A 112 -10.91 3.48 7.94
C ILE A 112 -10.98 2.13 7.21
N PHE A 113 -9.85 1.46 7.04
CA PHE A 113 -9.80 0.15 6.38
C PHE A 113 -10.58 -0.91 7.14
N SER A 114 -10.40 -0.99 8.46
CA SER A 114 -11.10 -1.97 9.28
C SER A 114 -12.62 -1.72 9.35
N GLY A 115 -13.03 -0.45 9.36
CA GLY A 115 -14.45 -0.05 9.29
C GLY A 115 -15.13 -0.45 7.98
N LEU A 116 -14.36 -0.56 6.88
CA LEU A 116 -14.81 -1.06 5.60
C LEU A 116 -14.72 -2.60 5.47
N GLY A 117 -14.47 -3.30 6.58
CA GLY A 117 -14.44 -4.76 6.65
C GLY A 117 -13.17 -5.42 6.18
N LEU A 118 -12.09 -4.67 5.89
CA LEU A 118 -10.82 -5.26 5.49
C LEU A 118 -10.06 -5.81 6.70
N ARG A 119 -9.26 -6.84 6.45
CA ARG A 119 -8.41 -7.49 7.45
C ARG A 119 -6.95 -7.14 7.19
N MET A 120 -6.27 -6.53 8.16
CA MET A 120 -4.85 -6.28 8.06
C MET A 120 -4.06 -7.59 8.14
N ARG A 121 -3.21 -7.84 7.15
CA ARG A 121 -2.34 -9.02 7.09
C ARG A 121 -0.96 -8.74 7.64
N ASN A 122 -0.46 -7.55 7.37
CA ASN A 122 0.86 -7.17 7.85
C ASN A 122 1.00 -5.64 7.95
N ARG A 123 1.92 -5.22 8.78
CA ARG A 123 2.49 -3.88 8.86
C ARG A 123 3.96 -4.00 8.48
N ILE A 124 4.26 -3.76 7.21
CA ILE A 124 5.59 -3.90 6.64
C ILE A 124 6.38 -2.64 6.92
N ILE A 125 7.60 -2.78 7.38
CA ILE A 125 8.52 -1.67 7.61
C ILE A 125 9.39 -1.50 6.38
N TRP A 126 9.26 -0.35 5.72
CA TRP A 126 10.16 0.08 4.67
C TRP A 126 11.30 0.88 5.29
N HIS A 127 12.40 0.21 5.58
CA HIS A 127 13.57 0.84 6.18
C HIS A 127 14.48 1.45 5.11
N PHE A 128 15.01 2.65 5.40
CA PHE A 128 16.01 3.33 4.57
C PHE A 128 17.09 3.97 5.45
N GLU A 129 18.30 4.16 4.88
CA GLU A 129 19.45 4.60 5.64
C GLU A 129 19.66 6.13 5.62
N HIS A 130 18.99 6.83 4.73
CA HIS A 130 19.04 8.28 4.59
C HIS A 130 17.90 8.99 5.35
N GLY A 131 17.98 10.30 5.50
CA GLY A 131 16.94 11.13 6.11
C GLY A 131 17.51 12.21 7.02
N LEU A 132 16.64 13.08 7.52
CA LEU A 132 17.00 14.18 8.41
C LEU A 132 17.47 13.64 9.77
N HIS A 133 18.58 14.19 10.26
CA HIS A 133 19.02 13.97 11.64
C HIS A 133 18.15 14.77 12.62
N CYS A 134 17.63 14.08 13.60
CA CYS A 134 16.91 14.70 14.72
C CYS A 134 17.85 14.86 15.91
N SER A 135 17.88 16.05 16.53
CA SER A 135 18.71 16.31 17.70
C SER A 135 18.03 16.02 19.04
N ARG A 136 16.70 15.92 19.06
CA ARG A 136 15.88 15.77 20.28
C ARG A 136 15.01 14.52 20.32
N ARG A 137 15.15 13.65 19.31
CA ARG A 137 14.49 12.33 19.22
C ARG A 137 15.30 11.43 18.29
N PHE A 138 14.98 10.14 18.22
CA PHE A 138 15.56 9.25 17.22
C PHE A 138 15.12 9.65 15.82
N SER A 139 16.03 9.55 14.85
CA SER A 139 15.73 9.78 13.45
C SER A 139 14.81 8.67 12.93
N GLY A 140 13.65 9.06 12.38
CA GLY A 140 12.76 8.11 11.72
C GLY A 140 13.33 7.78 10.34
N ARG A 141 13.81 6.55 10.17
CA ARG A 141 14.37 6.06 8.90
C ARG A 141 13.56 4.88 8.37
N TYR A 142 12.27 5.01 8.46
CA TYR A 142 11.32 4.01 7.96
C TYR A 142 9.98 4.67 7.61
N GLU A 143 9.28 4.01 6.74
CA GLU A 143 7.86 4.19 6.48
C GLU A 143 7.14 2.87 6.67
N THR A 144 5.84 2.89 6.72
CA THR A 144 5.03 1.69 6.92
C THR A 144 4.16 1.44 5.70
N ILE A 145 4.07 0.17 5.30
CA ILE A 145 3.10 -0.28 4.32
C ILE A 145 2.10 -1.15 5.08
N ILE A 146 0.87 -0.67 5.19
CA ILE A 146 -0.22 -1.45 5.76
C ILE A 146 -0.87 -2.28 4.67
N TRP A 147 -0.84 -3.60 4.84
CA TRP A 147 -1.39 -4.55 3.88
C TRP A 147 -2.70 -5.13 4.38
N PHE A 148 -3.75 -4.94 3.59
CA PHE A 148 -5.10 -5.40 3.86
C PHE A 148 -5.63 -6.31 2.76
N THR A 149 -6.61 -7.17 3.12
CA THR A 149 -7.37 -8.02 2.19
C THR A 149 -8.85 -8.01 2.52
N LYS A 150 -9.73 -8.25 1.52
CA LYS A 150 -11.18 -8.40 1.73
C LYS A 150 -11.55 -9.72 2.39
N SER A 151 -10.83 -10.81 2.06
CA SER A 151 -11.16 -12.16 2.53
C SER A 151 -9.91 -12.91 2.99
N ASP A 152 -10.09 -14.12 3.52
CA ASP A 152 -8.99 -15.03 3.86
C ASP A 152 -8.46 -15.79 2.63
N GLU A 153 -9.19 -15.75 1.50
CA GLU A 153 -8.81 -16.35 0.24
C GLU A 153 -8.09 -15.37 -0.70
N TYR A 154 -7.10 -14.65 -0.19
CA TYR A 154 -6.32 -13.70 -0.98
C TYR A 154 -5.15 -14.34 -1.71
N THR A 155 -4.71 -13.71 -2.80
CA THR A 155 -3.54 -14.16 -3.57
C THR A 155 -2.25 -13.78 -2.85
N PHE A 156 -1.43 -14.78 -2.51
CA PHE A 156 -0.10 -14.56 -1.95
C PHE A 156 0.86 -15.67 -2.38
N ASN A 157 1.92 -15.31 -3.10
CA ASN A 157 2.98 -16.24 -3.49
C ASN A 157 4.20 -16.03 -2.58
N LEU A 158 4.39 -16.96 -1.64
CA LEU A 158 5.45 -16.86 -0.63
C LEU A 158 6.85 -17.17 -1.20
N ASP A 159 6.97 -18.08 -2.15
CA ASP A 159 8.27 -18.61 -2.55
C ASP A 159 9.21 -17.56 -3.16
N PRO A 160 8.75 -16.62 -4.03
CA PRO A 160 9.60 -15.58 -4.58
C PRO A 160 10.13 -14.56 -3.55
N VAL A 161 9.46 -14.44 -2.39
CA VAL A 161 9.82 -13.45 -1.34
C VAL A 161 10.57 -14.06 -0.17
N ARG A 162 10.87 -15.36 -0.24
CA ARG A 162 11.67 -16.05 0.80
C ARG A 162 13.12 -15.56 0.76
N VAL A 163 13.65 -15.31 1.93
CA VAL A 163 15.08 -15.04 2.15
C VAL A 163 15.72 -16.20 2.92
N PRO A 164 17.04 -16.42 2.79
CA PRO A 164 17.74 -17.43 3.57
C PRO A 164 17.48 -17.26 5.07
N GLN A 165 17.26 -18.36 5.76
CA GLN A 165 17.01 -18.32 7.20
C GLN A 165 18.28 -17.86 7.93
N LYS A 166 18.16 -16.83 8.78
CA LYS A 166 19.29 -16.28 9.56
C LYS A 166 19.88 -17.28 10.55
N TYR A 167 19.05 -18.19 11.07
CA TYR A 167 19.45 -19.22 12.03
C TYR A 167 19.00 -20.60 11.51
N PRO A 168 19.70 -21.17 10.52
CA PRO A 168 19.39 -22.50 10.01
C PRO A 168 19.60 -23.52 11.14
N GLY A 169 18.67 -24.44 11.30
CA GLY A 169 18.72 -25.47 12.35
C GLY A 169 18.08 -25.07 13.68
N LYS A 170 17.47 -23.91 13.82
CA LYS A 170 16.65 -23.57 14.99
C LYS A 170 15.48 -24.55 15.10
N LYS A 171 15.46 -25.32 16.19
CA LYS A 171 14.37 -26.25 16.51
C LYS A 171 13.28 -25.58 17.33
N TYR A 172 12.04 -25.93 17.06
CA TYR A 172 10.89 -25.55 17.89
C TYR A 172 10.66 -26.66 18.94
N PHE A 173 10.65 -26.30 20.20
CA PHE A 173 10.46 -27.25 21.29
C PHE A 173 9.00 -27.39 21.76
N LYS A 174 8.08 -26.58 21.23
CA LYS A 174 6.66 -26.60 21.58
C LYS A 174 5.78 -26.38 20.35
N GLY A 175 4.58 -26.97 20.35
CA GLY A 175 3.56 -26.82 19.33
C GLY A 175 3.68 -27.80 18.15
N PRO A 176 2.79 -27.66 17.14
CA PRO A 176 2.68 -28.61 16.01
C PRO A 176 3.93 -28.70 15.12
N LYS A 177 4.89 -27.79 15.28
CA LYS A 177 6.17 -27.75 14.52
C LYS A 177 7.38 -28.10 15.39
N ALA A 178 7.17 -28.73 16.55
CA ALA A 178 8.25 -29.20 17.40
C ALA A 178 9.01 -30.34 16.73
N GLY A 179 10.35 -30.20 16.60
CA GLY A 179 11.22 -31.18 15.94
C GLY A 179 12.48 -30.59 15.35
#